data_b2e4ac70636bb7bd85ed67915d487add
#
_entry.id   b2e4ac70636bb7bd85ed67915d487add
#
_cell.length_a   1.000
_cell.length_b   1.000
_cell.length_c   1.000
_cell.angle_alpha   90.00
_cell.angle_beta   90.00
_cell.angle_gamma   90.00
#
_symmetry.space_group_name_H-M   'P 1'
#
loop_
_entity.id
_entity.type
_entity.pdbx_description
1 polymer ?
#
loop_
_entity_poly.entity_id
_entity_poly.type
_entity_poly.pdbx_seq_one_letter_code
_entity_poly.pdbx_strand_id
1 'polypeptide(L)'
;MTKLGRKGFMLAEVVVVSAVISTVLVTMYIAINRVSSAYETRNSYYDIDALFFAEEINDLIKDKELQTDSNPKLSLGDLSTAYRNKDYLNYKEANGYYITPSTLNNTIEGKQTLKDFMSYLKTKLSNDNNYKYIIVSELCTPDDDCRYYALKVKAGDNNG
;
A
#
# COMPACT_ATOMS: atom_id res chain seq x y z
N MET A 1 37.46 -30.47 -53.42
CA MET A 1 37.50 -29.99 -52.02
C MET A 1 36.38 -29.05 -51.82
N THR A 2 35.40 -29.42 -51.02
CA THR A 2 34.04 -28.87 -50.92
C THR A 2 33.98 -27.58 -50.10
N LYS A 3 33.48 -26.49 -50.71
CA LYS A 3 33.17 -25.20 -50.10
C LYS A 3 31.98 -25.23 -49.11
N LEU A 4 31.72 -26.36 -48.48
CA LEU A 4 30.60 -26.51 -47.53
C LEU A 4 30.90 -25.93 -46.11
N GLY A 5 32.14 -25.68 -45.72
CA GLY A 5 32.51 -25.30 -44.38
C GLY A 5 32.07 -23.88 -43.94
N ARG A 6 32.00 -22.91 -44.87
CA ARG A 6 31.70 -21.51 -44.47
C ARG A 6 30.21 -21.21 -44.27
N LYS A 7 29.32 -21.86 -45.02
CA LYS A 7 27.86 -21.61 -44.91
C LYS A 7 27.26 -22.30 -43.68
N GLY A 8 27.77 -23.45 -43.27
CA GLY A 8 27.32 -24.13 -42.05
C GLY A 8 27.77 -23.44 -40.79
N PHE A 9 28.94 -22.81 -40.79
CA PHE A 9 29.45 -22.04 -39.66
C PHE A 9 28.64 -20.75 -39.41
N MET A 10 28.29 -20.01 -40.48
CA MET A 10 27.42 -18.84 -40.37
C MET A 10 26.03 -19.16 -39.82
N LEU A 11 25.44 -20.30 -40.15
CA LEU A 11 24.12 -20.68 -39.68
C LEU A 11 24.14 -21.05 -38.20
N ALA A 12 25.16 -21.75 -37.75
CA ALA A 12 25.35 -22.07 -36.33
C ALA A 12 25.58 -20.80 -35.49
N GLU A 13 26.33 -19.84 -36.00
CA GLU A 13 26.61 -18.57 -35.32
C GLU A 13 25.33 -17.73 -35.17
N VAL A 14 24.51 -17.64 -36.21
CA VAL A 14 23.20 -16.94 -36.14
C VAL A 14 22.27 -17.59 -35.14
N VAL A 15 22.21 -18.92 -35.07
CA VAL A 15 21.37 -19.62 -34.09
C VAL A 15 21.84 -19.36 -32.68
N VAL A 16 23.14 -19.41 -32.40
CA VAL A 16 23.69 -19.11 -31.06
C VAL A 16 23.42 -17.67 -30.66
N VAL A 17 23.66 -16.70 -31.55
CA VAL A 17 23.41 -15.28 -31.29
C VAL A 17 21.91 -15.03 -31.02
N SER A 18 21.03 -15.61 -31.81
CA SER A 18 19.59 -15.47 -31.60
C SER A 18 19.11 -16.10 -30.31
N ALA A 19 19.67 -17.21 -29.88
CA ALA A 19 19.37 -17.83 -28.59
C ALA A 19 19.82 -16.95 -27.40
N VAL A 20 21.01 -16.35 -27.52
CA VAL A 20 21.52 -15.42 -26.48
C VAL A 20 20.64 -14.17 -26.40
N ILE A 21 20.29 -13.56 -27.54
CA ILE A 21 19.41 -12.38 -27.55
C ILE A 21 18.04 -12.73 -26.96
N SER A 22 17.47 -13.88 -27.31
CA SER A 22 16.18 -14.32 -26.77
C SER A 22 16.21 -14.49 -25.25
N THR A 23 17.26 -15.09 -24.70
CA THR A 23 17.42 -15.24 -23.26
C THR A 23 17.55 -13.90 -22.54
N VAL A 24 18.29 -12.94 -23.10
CA VAL A 24 18.41 -11.58 -22.56
C VAL A 24 17.05 -10.87 -22.56
N LEU A 25 16.31 -10.95 -23.67
CA LEU A 25 14.99 -10.32 -23.75
C LEU A 25 14.00 -10.90 -22.75
N VAL A 26 13.97 -12.23 -22.57
CA VAL A 26 13.11 -12.88 -21.58
C VAL A 26 13.49 -12.46 -20.15
N THR A 27 14.77 -12.41 -19.83
CA THR A 27 15.21 -11.98 -18.50
C THR A 27 14.89 -10.51 -18.24
N MET A 28 15.05 -9.63 -19.22
CA MET A 28 14.64 -8.23 -19.13
C MET A 28 13.13 -8.09 -18.91
N TYR A 29 12.32 -8.83 -19.67
CA TYR A 29 10.86 -8.82 -19.52
C TYR A 29 10.43 -9.24 -18.10
N ILE A 30 11.01 -10.31 -17.56
CA ILE A 30 10.74 -10.76 -16.20
C ILE A 30 11.16 -9.70 -15.18
N ALA A 31 12.32 -9.06 -15.37
CA ALA A 31 12.79 -8.00 -14.48
C ALA A 31 11.86 -6.78 -14.51
N ILE A 32 11.42 -6.33 -15.68
CA ILE A 32 10.50 -5.20 -15.84
C ILE A 32 9.16 -5.51 -15.17
N ASN A 33 8.59 -6.71 -15.37
CA ASN A 33 7.34 -7.09 -14.73
C ASN A 33 7.44 -7.12 -13.20
N ARG A 34 8.55 -7.61 -12.65
CA ARG A 34 8.78 -7.61 -11.19
C ARG A 34 8.89 -6.19 -10.65
N VAL A 35 9.59 -5.31 -11.35
CA VAL A 35 9.72 -3.91 -10.96
C VAL A 35 8.37 -3.20 -11.06
N SER A 36 7.63 -3.37 -12.15
CA SER A 36 6.29 -2.79 -12.34
C SER A 36 5.33 -3.25 -11.24
N SER A 37 5.26 -4.54 -10.96
CA SER A 37 4.43 -5.08 -9.89
C SER A 37 4.82 -4.54 -8.50
N ALA A 38 6.12 -4.36 -8.24
CA ALA A 38 6.60 -3.76 -6.99
C ALA A 38 6.22 -2.26 -6.90
N TYR A 39 6.25 -1.53 -8.02
CA TYR A 39 5.81 -0.13 -8.08
C TYR A 39 4.30 0.00 -7.92
N GLU A 40 3.50 -0.84 -8.55
CA GLU A 40 2.04 -0.85 -8.39
C GLU A 40 1.64 -1.14 -6.93
N THR A 41 2.24 -2.15 -6.31
CA THR A 41 2.00 -2.46 -4.89
C THR A 41 2.43 -1.30 -3.98
N ARG A 42 3.54 -0.65 -4.29
CA ARG A 42 4.02 0.50 -3.50
C ARG A 42 3.14 1.73 -3.67
N ASN A 43 2.69 2.04 -4.89
CA ASN A 43 1.82 3.18 -5.15
C ASN A 43 0.42 2.99 -4.56
N SER A 44 -0.10 1.76 -4.46
CA SER A 44 -1.38 1.53 -3.80
C SER A 44 -1.31 1.76 -2.28
N TYR A 45 -0.12 1.72 -1.65
CA TYR A 45 0.05 2.04 -0.23
C TYR A 45 0.34 3.52 0.07
N TYR A 46 0.55 4.37 -0.93
CA TYR A 46 0.89 5.79 -0.75
C TYR A 46 -0.03 6.67 -1.60
N ASP A 47 -1.32 6.55 -1.36
CA ASP A 47 -2.29 7.44 -2.00
C ASP A 47 -2.37 8.75 -1.22
N ILE A 48 -2.34 9.87 -1.95
CA ILE A 48 -2.38 11.21 -1.35
C ILE A 48 -3.73 11.51 -0.70
N ASP A 49 -4.81 11.00 -1.25
CA ASP A 49 -6.15 11.16 -0.70
C ASP A 49 -6.28 10.39 0.62
N ALA A 50 -5.72 9.18 0.68
CA ALA A 50 -5.68 8.38 1.91
C ALA A 50 -4.82 9.03 2.99
N LEU A 51 -3.73 9.74 2.62
CA LEU A 51 -2.94 10.55 3.54
C LEU A 51 -3.77 11.70 4.12
N PHE A 52 -4.38 12.52 3.26
CA PHE A 52 -5.19 13.63 3.72
C PHE A 52 -6.35 13.16 4.60
N PHE A 53 -6.96 12.06 4.25
CA PHE A 53 -8.01 11.46 5.07
C PHE A 53 -7.49 11.01 6.45
N ALA A 54 -6.29 10.43 6.53
CA ALA A 54 -5.67 10.05 7.80
C ALA A 54 -5.31 11.27 8.67
N GLU A 55 -4.80 12.35 8.06
CA GLU A 55 -4.50 13.59 8.77
C GLU A 55 -5.75 14.24 9.35
N GLU A 56 -6.81 14.25 8.60
CA GLU A 56 -8.09 14.79 8.99
C GLU A 56 -8.73 14.01 10.16
N ILE A 57 -8.69 12.67 10.11
CA ILE A 57 -9.08 11.83 11.26
C ILE A 57 -8.23 12.18 12.48
N ASN A 58 -6.93 12.40 12.30
CA ASN A 58 -6.03 12.77 13.39
C ASN A 58 -6.42 14.09 14.05
N ASP A 59 -6.78 15.08 13.25
CA ASP A 59 -7.20 16.38 13.77
C ASP A 59 -8.52 16.29 14.55
N LEU A 60 -9.50 15.53 14.04
CA LEU A 60 -10.76 15.27 14.77
C LEU A 60 -10.53 14.52 16.09
N ILE A 61 -9.56 13.62 16.16
CA ILE A 61 -9.19 12.95 17.41
C ILE A 61 -8.56 13.95 18.38
N LYS A 62 -7.70 14.86 17.91
CA LYS A 62 -7.07 15.90 18.74
C LYS A 62 -8.10 16.87 19.28
N ASP A 63 -9.06 17.28 18.46
CA ASP A 63 -10.13 18.21 18.81
C ASP A 63 -11.24 17.55 19.65
N LYS A 64 -11.10 16.25 19.96
CA LYS A 64 -12.06 15.44 20.72
C LYS A 64 -13.45 15.33 20.06
N GLU A 65 -13.54 15.59 18.77
CA GLU A 65 -14.77 15.40 17.98
C GLU A 65 -15.01 13.92 17.65
N LEU A 66 -13.94 13.12 17.61
CA LEU A 66 -14.01 11.66 17.51
C LEU A 66 -13.55 11.00 18.80
N GLN A 67 -14.38 10.10 19.32
CA GLN A 67 -13.99 9.25 20.45
C GLN A 67 -13.32 7.98 19.92
N THR A 68 -12.18 7.66 20.55
CA THR A 68 -11.43 6.44 20.24
C THR A 68 -11.77 5.39 21.29
N ASP A 69 -12.69 4.50 20.95
CA ASP A 69 -13.02 3.33 21.76
C ASP A 69 -11.93 2.26 21.68
N SER A 70 -12.03 1.24 22.52
CA SER A 70 -11.17 0.05 22.46
C SER A 70 -11.31 -0.75 21.16
N ASN A 71 -12.29 -0.42 20.33
CA ASN A 71 -12.44 -0.98 18.97
C ASN A 71 -11.52 -0.23 17.99
N PRO A 72 -10.63 -0.92 17.25
CA PRO A 72 -9.71 -0.27 16.34
C PRO A 72 -10.40 0.38 15.13
N LYS A 73 -11.67 0.07 14.84
CA LYS A 73 -12.41 0.63 13.70
C LYS A 73 -13.22 1.84 14.12
N LEU A 74 -12.91 3.01 13.56
CA LEU A 74 -13.75 4.20 13.63
C LEU A 74 -14.93 4.02 12.66
N SER A 75 -16.16 4.23 13.14
CA SER A 75 -17.33 4.04 12.30
C SER A 75 -17.46 5.16 11.27
N LEU A 76 -17.86 4.81 10.05
CA LEU A 76 -18.12 5.78 8.97
C LEU A 76 -19.21 6.78 9.35
N GLY A 77 -20.15 6.39 10.22
CA GLY A 77 -21.18 7.24 10.74
C GLY A 77 -20.63 8.44 11.53
N ASP A 78 -19.65 8.20 12.36
CA ASP A 78 -18.97 9.23 13.15
C ASP A 78 -18.14 10.16 12.26
N LEU A 79 -17.50 9.58 11.23
CA LEU A 79 -16.74 10.31 10.23
C LEU A 79 -17.66 11.15 9.32
N SER A 80 -18.82 10.63 8.89
CA SER A 80 -19.71 11.29 7.92
C SER A 80 -20.31 12.59 8.42
N THR A 81 -20.45 12.75 9.73
CA THR A 81 -20.98 13.99 10.33
C THR A 81 -19.98 15.14 10.21
N ALA A 82 -18.68 14.84 10.32
CA ALA A 82 -17.59 15.80 10.20
C ALA A 82 -17.23 16.12 8.73
N TYR A 83 -17.52 15.19 7.80
CA TYR A 83 -17.03 15.25 6.41
C TYR A 83 -18.07 15.54 5.33
N ARG A 84 -19.25 16.00 5.68
CA ARG A 84 -20.38 16.25 4.73
C ARG A 84 -20.04 17.14 3.52
N ASN A 85 -18.89 17.79 3.49
CA ASN A 85 -18.54 18.79 2.50
C ASN A 85 -17.23 18.53 1.75
N LYS A 86 -16.66 17.31 1.78
CA LYS A 86 -15.35 17.08 1.19
C LYS A 86 -15.31 15.97 0.12
N ASP A 87 -14.31 16.06 -0.75
CA ASP A 87 -14.13 15.30 -2.00
C ASP A 87 -14.05 13.77 -1.88
N TYR A 88 -14.12 13.22 -0.66
CA TYR A 88 -14.16 11.76 -0.41
C TYR A 88 -15.50 11.10 -0.79
N LEU A 89 -16.49 11.88 -1.23
CA LEU A 89 -17.78 11.37 -1.72
C LEU A 89 -17.66 10.49 -2.97
N ASN A 90 -16.53 10.50 -3.65
CA ASN A 90 -16.27 9.66 -4.81
C ASN A 90 -15.86 8.24 -4.44
N TYR A 91 -15.57 7.97 -3.17
CA TYR A 91 -15.23 6.64 -2.69
C TYR A 91 -16.48 5.91 -2.20
N LYS A 92 -16.58 4.63 -2.53
CA LYS A 92 -17.67 3.75 -2.06
C LYS A 92 -17.58 3.50 -0.56
N GLU A 93 -16.37 3.39 -0.06
CA GLU A 93 -16.08 3.16 1.36
C GLU A 93 -14.89 4.04 1.79
N ALA A 94 -15.03 4.67 2.94
CA ALA A 94 -13.97 5.38 3.62
C ALA A 94 -13.96 4.96 5.09
N ASN A 95 -12.91 4.28 5.52
CA ASN A 95 -12.77 3.75 6.88
C ASN A 95 -11.51 4.29 7.54
N GLY A 96 -11.59 4.55 8.85
CA GLY A 96 -10.46 4.87 9.69
C GLY A 96 -10.25 3.79 10.75
N TYR A 97 -9.00 3.47 11.04
CA TYR A 97 -8.63 2.51 12.10
C TYR A 97 -7.67 3.19 13.05
N TYR A 98 -8.06 3.25 14.33
CA TYR A 98 -7.21 3.77 15.39
C TYR A 98 -6.49 2.62 16.09
N ILE A 99 -5.17 2.65 16.07
CA ILE A 99 -4.32 1.53 16.50
C ILE A 99 -3.31 2.05 17.51
N THR A 100 -3.35 1.50 18.71
CA THR A 100 -2.35 1.72 19.75
C THR A 100 -1.33 0.57 19.76
N PRO A 101 -0.19 0.72 20.47
CA PRO A 101 0.75 -0.38 20.64
C PRO A 101 0.11 -1.64 21.23
N SER A 102 -0.90 -1.48 22.10
CA SER A 102 -1.64 -2.60 22.70
C SER A 102 -2.61 -3.28 21.75
N THR A 103 -3.17 -2.56 20.78
CA THR A 103 -4.16 -3.08 19.81
C THR A 103 -3.56 -3.47 18.47
N LEU A 104 -2.26 -3.21 18.24
CA LEU A 104 -1.58 -3.53 16.98
C LEU A 104 -1.68 -5.01 16.60
N ASN A 105 -1.70 -5.89 17.59
CA ASN A 105 -1.78 -7.35 17.37
C ASN A 105 -3.20 -7.86 17.22
N ASN A 106 -4.22 -7.03 17.47
CA ASN A 106 -5.60 -7.43 17.31
C ASN A 106 -5.91 -7.75 15.84
N THR A 107 -6.79 -8.71 15.63
CA THR A 107 -7.27 -9.04 14.29
C THR A 107 -8.28 -7.98 13.86
N ILE A 108 -8.02 -7.35 12.72
CA ILE A 108 -8.97 -6.43 12.10
C ILE A 108 -9.78 -7.22 11.08
N GLU A 109 -11.10 -7.18 11.21
CA GLU A 109 -11.99 -7.74 10.20
C GLU A 109 -12.07 -6.81 8.99
N GLY A 110 -12.01 -7.37 7.80
CA GLY A 110 -12.06 -6.61 6.57
C GLY A 110 -11.55 -7.40 5.36
N LYS A 111 -11.34 -6.68 4.27
CA LYS A 111 -10.83 -7.22 3.00
C LYS A 111 -9.43 -7.82 3.18
N GLN A 112 -9.07 -8.76 2.30
CA GLN A 112 -7.73 -9.37 2.35
C GLN A 112 -6.63 -8.33 2.17
N THR A 113 -6.83 -7.34 1.31
CA THR A 113 -5.91 -6.21 1.09
C THR A 113 -5.63 -5.41 2.36
N LEU A 114 -6.64 -5.17 3.21
CA LEU A 114 -6.46 -4.55 4.53
C LEU A 114 -5.61 -5.43 5.45
N LYS A 115 -5.88 -6.73 5.48
CA LYS A 115 -5.12 -7.69 6.30
C LYS A 115 -3.65 -7.74 5.88
N ASP A 116 -3.38 -7.72 4.59
CA ASP A 116 -2.03 -7.70 4.03
C ASP A 116 -1.31 -6.39 4.38
N PHE A 117 -2.00 -5.26 4.25
CA PHE A 117 -1.49 -3.96 4.68
C PHE A 117 -1.17 -3.93 6.19
N MET A 118 -2.07 -4.43 7.01
CA MET A 118 -1.85 -4.52 8.47
C MET A 118 -0.69 -5.46 8.84
N SER A 119 -0.51 -6.56 8.13
CA SER A 119 0.62 -7.46 8.30
C SER A 119 1.94 -6.77 7.95
N TYR A 120 1.98 -6.02 6.85
CA TYR A 120 3.11 -5.19 6.47
C TYR A 120 3.42 -4.14 7.55
N LEU A 121 2.40 -3.44 8.05
CA LEU A 121 2.53 -2.42 9.09
C LEU A 121 3.09 -3.02 10.39
N LYS A 122 2.59 -4.17 10.84
CA LYS A 122 3.10 -4.90 12.00
C LYS A 122 4.59 -5.24 11.85
N THR A 123 4.99 -5.70 10.68
CA THR A 123 6.40 -6.02 10.39
C THR A 123 7.29 -4.77 10.48
N LYS A 124 6.81 -3.63 9.97
CA LYS A 124 7.54 -2.36 10.02
C LYS A 124 7.66 -1.79 11.42
N LEU A 125 6.66 -2.01 12.26
CA LEU A 125 6.58 -1.47 13.62
C LEU A 125 7.10 -2.44 14.69
N SER A 126 7.48 -3.65 14.33
CA SER A 126 7.95 -4.67 15.29
C SER A 126 9.12 -4.21 16.17
N ASN A 127 9.93 -3.28 15.66
CA ASN A 127 11.09 -2.71 16.35
C ASN A 127 10.93 -1.22 16.73
N ASP A 128 9.75 -0.64 16.51
CA ASP A 128 9.51 0.78 16.75
C ASP A 128 8.29 0.96 17.66
N ASN A 129 8.54 1.06 18.95
CA ASN A 129 7.51 1.29 19.97
C ASN A 129 7.35 2.79 20.33
N ASN A 130 8.02 3.70 19.60
CA ASN A 130 8.00 5.13 19.92
C ASN A 130 6.84 5.86 19.21
N TYR A 131 5.63 5.37 19.37
CA TYR A 131 4.42 6.05 18.90
C TYR A 131 3.30 5.98 19.95
N LYS A 132 2.46 7.00 19.95
CA LYS A 132 1.27 7.06 20.80
C LYS A 132 0.13 6.25 20.21
N TYR A 133 -0.12 6.46 18.92
CA TYR A 133 -1.10 5.72 18.12
C TYR A 133 -0.78 5.84 16.62
N ILE A 134 -1.45 5.02 15.84
CA ILE A 134 -1.41 5.04 14.38
C ILE A 134 -2.83 5.13 13.88
N ILE A 135 -3.04 5.96 12.88
CA ILE A 135 -4.29 6.05 12.14
C ILE A 135 -4.06 5.39 10.79
N VAL A 136 -4.83 4.37 10.50
CA VAL A 136 -4.87 3.76 9.18
C VAL A 136 -6.13 4.21 8.48
N SER A 137 -5.98 4.85 7.33
CA SER A 137 -7.07 5.20 6.44
C SER A 137 -7.22 4.16 5.33
N GLU A 138 -8.45 3.84 4.97
CA GLU A 138 -8.84 2.98 3.86
C GLU A 138 -9.84 3.73 3.00
N LEU A 139 -9.52 3.95 1.74
CA LEU A 139 -10.41 4.54 0.74
C LEU A 139 -10.60 3.53 -0.39
N CYS A 140 -11.85 3.09 -0.61
CA CYS A 140 -12.17 2.13 -1.66
C CYS A 140 -13.05 2.77 -2.73
N THR A 141 -12.63 2.63 -4.00
CA THR A 141 -13.42 3.06 -5.15
C THR A 141 -14.65 2.15 -5.37
N PRO A 142 -15.61 2.55 -6.22
CA PRO A 142 -16.74 1.70 -6.61
C PRO A 142 -16.32 0.35 -7.20
N ASP A 143 -15.14 0.27 -7.80
CA ASP A 143 -14.57 -0.95 -8.41
C ASP A 143 -13.83 -1.83 -7.39
N ASP A 144 -13.98 -1.55 -6.08
CA ASP A 144 -13.31 -2.25 -4.98
C ASP A 144 -11.77 -2.13 -4.97
N ASP A 145 -11.20 -1.16 -5.70
CA ASP A 145 -9.78 -0.80 -5.57
C ASP A 145 -9.61 0.06 -4.31
N CYS A 146 -8.90 -0.49 -3.32
CA CYS A 146 -8.72 0.14 -2.02
C CYS A 146 -7.33 0.71 -1.87
N ARG A 147 -7.26 1.94 -1.35
CA ARG A 147 -6.04 2.68 -1.06
C ARG A 147 -5.89 2.83 0.44
N TYR A 148 -4.66 2.68 0.92
CA TYR A 148 -4.35 2.70 2.35
C TYR A 148 -3.26 3.70 2.66
N TYR A 149 -3.35 4.32 3.83
CA TYR A 149 -2.26 5.10 4.40
C TYR A 149 -2.18 4.88 5.91
N ALA A 150 -0.97 4.91 6.48
CA ALA A 150 -0.75 4.82 7.91
C ALA A 150 -0.02 6.06 8.41
N LEU A 151 -0.70 6.87 9.19
CA LEU A 151 -0.16 8.04 9.87
C LEU A 151 0.28 7.65 11.28
N LYS A 152 1.59 7.73 11.54
CA LYS A 152 2.16 7.46 12.86
C LYS A 152 2.29 8.74 13.69
N VAL A 153 1.62 8.79 14.82
CA VAL A 153 1.71 9.89 15.79
C VAL A 153 2.69 9.52 16.89
N LYS A 154 3.74 10.32 17.07
CA LYS A 154 4.80 10.07 18.05
C LYS A 154 4.31 10.31 19.48
N ALA A 155 4.87 9.55 20.42
CA ALA A 155 4.71 9.81 21.83
C ALA A 155 5.53 11.08 22.16
N GLY A 156 4.86 12.19 22.50
CA GLY A 156 5.52 13.46 22.87
C GLY A 156 5.26 14.65 21.95
N ASP A 157 4.58 14.48 20.82
CA ASP A 157 4.10 15.62 20.02
C ASP A 157 2.84 16.22 20.67
N ASN A 158 3.03 16.83 21.85
CA ASN A 158 2.06 17.73 22.45
C ASN A 158 2.37 19.17 21.99
N ASN A 159 2.22 19.43 20.70
CA ASN A 159 2.16 20.78 20.18
C ASN A 159 0.69 21.09 19.90
N GLY A 160 0.04 21.64 20.88
CA GLY A 160 -1.27 22.24 20.80
C GLY A 160 -1.32 23.35 21.81
#